data_0d97630b72a8715d0df6f9dcd60d6de3
#
_entry.id   0d97630b72a8715d0df6f9dcd60d6de3
#
_cell.length_a   1.000
_cell.length_b   1.000
_cell.length_c   1.000
_cell.angle_alpha   90.00
_cell.angle_beta   90.00
_cell.angle_gamma   90.00
#
_symmetry.space_group_name_H-M   'P 1'
#
loop_
_entity.id
_entity.type
_entity.pdbx_description
1 polymer ?
#
loop_
_entity_poly.entity_id
_entity_poly.type
_entity_poly.pdbx_seq_one_letter_code
_entity_poly.pdbx_strand_id
1 'polypeptide(L)'
;ISCSLVGSEMCIRDRYHTELVEKICELDDDLMMAYLEGEEPSVDELKAALRKATCTCDAIPVCCGTAYRNKGVQKLLDAVIEFMPSPLDIPAITGVDEDGNEVERHSSDDEPFSALVFKIMTDPFVGKLAYFRVYSGTMNSGSYVLNATKEKKERVGRILQMHANKREELDKVYSGDIAAAIRFKY
;
A
#
# COMPACT_ATOMS: atom_id res chain seq x y z
N ILE A 1 -40.00 -27.07 3.26
CA ILE A 1 -39.26 -26.14 4.19
C ILE A 1 -37.86 -25.79 3.64
N SER A 2 -37.15 -26.76 3.05
CA SER A 2 -35.80 -26.49 2.50
C SER A 2 -35.82 -25.53 1.30
N CYS A 3 -36.86 -25.55 0.48
CA CYS A 3 -36.99 -24.72 -0.72
C CYS A 3 -37.22 -23.23 -0.38
N SER A 4 -37.91 -22.92 0.71
CA SER A 4 -38.17 -21.56 1.16
C SER A 4 -36.96 -20.90 1.81
N LEU A 5 -36.12 -21.67 2.47
CA LEU A 5 -34.86 -21.18 3.08
C LEU A 5 -33.82 -20.83 2.00
N VAL A 6 -33.67 -21.69 0.97
CA VAL A 6 -32.76 -21.43 -0.15
C VAL A 6 -33.22 -20.18 -0.94
N GLY A 7 -34.54 -20.01 -1.15
CA GLY A 7 -35.07 -18.81 -1.78
C GLY A 7 -34.84 -17.54 -0.96
N SER A 8 -34.98 -17.59 0.35
CA SER A 8 -34.75 -16.43 1.20
C SER A 8 -33.26 -16.01 1.28
N GLU A 9 -32.34 -16.97 1.31
CA GLU A 9 -30.89 -16.69 1.27
C GLU A 9 -30.46 -16.09 -0.07
N MET A 10 -31.04 -16.57 -1.18
CA MET A 10 -30.78 -16.02 -2.51
C MET A 10 -31.29 -14.57 -2.61
N CYS A 11 -32.48 -14.28 -2.10
CA CYS A 11 -33.02 -12.92 -2.08
C CYS A 11 -32.20 -11.97 -1.21
N ILE A 12 -31.66 -12.45 -0.08
CA ILE A 12 -30.77 -11.67 0.79
C ILE A 12 -29.47 -11.36 0.05
N ARG A 13 -28.86 -12.36 -0.58
CA ARG A 13 -27.64 -12.20 -1.37
C ARG A 13 -27.83 -11.19 -2.50
N ASP A 14 -28.90 -11.36 -3.28
CA ASP A 14 -29.17 -10.50 -4.44
C ASP A 14 -29.43 -9.04 -4.00
N ARG A 15 -30.13 -8.83 -2.89
CA ARG A 15 -30.34 -7.50 -2.33
C ARG A 15 -29.01 -6.82 -1.95
N TYR A 16 -28.12 -7.52 -1.25
CA TYR A 16 -26.83 -6.95 -0.87
C TYR A 16 -25.90 -6.78 -2.07
N HIS A 17 -26.01 -7.62 -3.09
CA HIS A 17 -25.29 -7.45 -4.34
C HIS A 17 -25.72 -6.17 -5.06
N THR A 18 -27.04 -5.95 -5.20
CA THR A 18 -27.57 -4.72 -5.79
C THR A 18 -27.12 -3.49 -5.01
N GLU A 19 -27.24 -3.50 -3.68
CA GLU A 19 -26.80 -2.42 -2.82
C GLU A 19 -25.29 -2.14 -2.97
N LEU A 20 -24.46 -3.17 -3.12
CA LEU A 20 -23.02 -3.03 -3.37
C LEU A 20 -22.75 -2.38 -4.73
N VAL A 21 -23.43 -2.83 -5.79
CA VAL A 21 -23.29 -2.26 -7.13
C VAL A 21 -23.68 -0.79 -7.14
N GLU A 22 -24.82 -0.44 -6.54
CA GLU A 22 -25.27 0.95 -6.41
C GLU A 22 -24.24 1.81 -5.69
N LYS A 23 -23.70 1.33 -4.58
CA LYS A 23 -22.66 2.04 -3.82
C LYS A 23 -21.35 2.24 -4.59
N ILE A 24 -20.97 1.30 -5.44
CA ILE A 24 -19.80 1.45 -6.29
C ILE A 24 -20.08 2.44 -7.43
N CYS A 25 -21.25 2.38 -8.05
CA CYS A 25 -21.65 3.33 -9.09
C CYS A 25 -21.72 4.78 -8.57
N GLU A 26 -22.12 5.00 -7.32
CA GLU A 26 -22.09 6.32 -6.66
C GLU A 26 -20.70 6.96 -6.61
N LEU A 27 -19.61 6.17 -6.79
CA LEU A 27 -18.23 6.65 -6.72
C LEU A 27 -17.68 7.12 -8.09
N ASP A 28 -18.40 6.89 -9.18
CA ASP A 28 -17.99 7.28 -10.53
C ASP A 28 -19.20 7.75 -11.33
N ASP A 29 -19.17 9.02 -11.75
CA ASP A 29 -20.32 9.68 -12.41
C ASP A 29 -20.70 9.02 -13.73
N ASP A 30 -19.73 8.55 -14.53
CA ASP A 30 -19.98 7.89 -15.81
C ASP A 30 -20.66 6.54 -15.60
N LEU A 31 -20.22 5.79 -14.60
CA LEU A 31 -20.77 4.49 -14.23
C LEU A 31 -22.19 4.63 -13.66
N MET A 32 -22.42 5.71 -12.89
CA MET A 32 -23.74 6.01 -12.34
C MET A 32 -24.74 6.35 -13.44
N MET A 33 -24.32 7.11 -14.45
CA MET A 33 -25.18 7.45 -15.58
C MET A 33 -25.58 6.21 -16.39
N ALA A 34 -24.61 5.35 -16.72
CA ALA A 34 -24.89 4.10 -17.42
C ALA A 34 -25.84 3.17 -16.62
N TYR A 35 -25.65 3.09 -15.31
CA TYR A 35 -26.50 2.30 -14.41
C TYR A 35 -27.94 2.84 -14.37
N LEU A 36 -28.14 4.17 -14.37
CA LEU A 36 -29.45 4.81 -14.40
C LEU A 36 -30.17 4.62 -15.76
N GLU A 37 -29.43 4.48 -16.86
CA GLU A 37 -29.96 4.14 -18.19
C GLU A 37 -30.36 2.68 -18.31
N GLY A 38 -30.05 1.86 -17.30
CA GLY A 38 -30.43 0.44 -17.24
C GLY A 38 -29.34 -0.49 -17.77
N GLU A 39 -28.12 -0.01 -17.98
CA GLU A 39 -26.96 -0.84 -18.30
C GLU A 39 -26.37 -1.45 -17.02
N GLU A 40 -26.25 -2.78 -16.97
CA GLU A 40 -25.58 -3.44 -15.87
C GLU A 40 -24.06 -3.32 -16.05
N PRO A 41 -23.34 -2.67 -15.08
CA PRO A 41 -21.88 -2.54 -15.17
C PRO A 41 -21.19 -3.91 -15.10
N SER A 42 -20.16 -4.09 -15.88
CA SER A 42 -19.32 -5.29 -15.81
C SER A 42 -18.52 -5.35 -14.51
N VAL A 43 -18.12 -6.56 -14.12
CA VAL A 43 -17.30 -6.77 -12.91
C VAL A 43 -15.97 -5.99 -12.99
N ASP A 44 -15.39 -5.85 -14.18
CA ASP A 44 -14.12 -5.17 -14.39
C ASP A 44 -14.28 -3.65 -14.22
N GLU A 45 -15.37 -3.06 -14.68
CA GLU A 45 -15.70 -1.65 -14.48
C GLU A 45 -15.94 -1.35 -13.00
N LEU A 46 -16.71 -2.20 -12.31
CA LEU A 46 -16.92 -2.06 -10.86
C LEU A 46 -15.61 -2.14 -10.07
N LYS A 47 -14.72 -3.05 -10.45
CA LYS A 47 -13.39 -3.17 -9.81
C LYS A 47 -12.53 -1.96 -10.09
N ALA A 48 -12.54 -1.42 -11.30
CA ALA A 48 -11.79 -0.23 -11.67
C ALA A 48 -12.25 1.01 -10.87
N ALA A 49 -13.57 1.22 -10.77
CA ALA A 49 -14.16 2.30 -9.98
C ALA A 49 -13.81 2.17 -8.49
N LEU A 50 -13.95 0.96 -7.94
CA LEU A 50 -13.62 0.70 -6.53
C LEU A 50 -12.12 0.89 -6.26
N ARG A 51 -11.22 0.48 -7.18
CA ARG A 51 -9.78 0.75 -7.06
C ARG A 51 -9.49 2.23 -7.05
N LYS A 52 -10.07 3.00 -7.97
CA LYS A 52 -9.91 4.46 -8.04
C LYS A 52 -10.31 5.11 -6.72
N ALA A 53 -11.50 4.78 -6.22
CA ALA A 53 -12.02 5.30 -4.96
C ALA A 53 -11.19 4.85 -3.73
N THR A 54 -10.60 3.66 -3.76
CA THR A 54 -9.71 3.20 -2.70
C THR A 54 -8.39 3.97 -2.70
N CYS A 55 -7.83 4.25 -3.88
CA CYS A 55 -6.58 5.02 -4.02
C CYS A 55 -6.75 6.49 -3.59
N THR A 56 -7.94 7.08 -3.77
CA THR A 56 -8.28 8.44 -3.29
C THR A 56 -8.77 8.48 -1.85
N CYS A 57 -8.93 7.33 -1.20
CA CYS A 57 -9.50 7.17 0.14
C CYS A 57 -10.99 7.56 0.27
N ASP A 58 -11.74 7.57 -0.83
CA ASP A 58 -13.18 7.82 -0.84
C ASP A 58 -13.99 6.58 -0.46
N ALA A 59 -13.40 5.39 -0.64
CA ALA A 59 -14.01 4.13 -0.24
C ALA A 59 -12.99 3.19 0.41
N ILE A 60 -13.49 2.34 1.32
CA ILE A 60 -12.70 1.31 1.99
C ILE A 60 -13.33 -0.06 1.72
N PRO A 61 -12.72 -0.92 0.88
CA PRO A 61 -13.19 -2.27 0.67
C PRO A 61 -13.10 -3.11 1.94
N VAL A 62 -14.19 -3.76 2.31
CA VAL A 62 -14.23 -4.64 3.48
C VAL A 62 -14.48 -6.08 3.03
N CYS A 63 -13.53 -6.96 3.35
CA CYS A 63 -13.60 -8.38 3.03
C CYS A 63 -13.80 -9.21 4.29
N CYS A 64 -14.53 -10.31 4.17
CA CYS A 64 -14.72 -11.26 5.25
C CYS A 64 -14.15 -12.64 4.88
N GLY A 65 -13.64 -13.34 5.88
CA GLY A 65 -13.09 -14.68 5.73
C GLY A 65 -12.88 -15.35 7.07
N THR A 66 -12.54 -16.64 7.04
CA THR A 66 -12.17 -17.39 8.23
C THR A 66 -10.78 -18.01 8.06
N ALA A 67 -9.77 -17.28 8.53
CA ALA A 67 -8.36 -17.69 8.43
C ALA A 67 -8.10 -19.03 9.15
N TYR A 68 -8.74 -19.26 10.28
CA TYR A 68 -8.63 -20.51 11.03
C TYR A 68 -9.06 -21.75 10.22
N ARG A 69 -10.03 -21.59 9.31
CA ARG A 69 -10.51 -22.65 8.42
C ARG A 69 -9.91 -22.54 7.01
N ASN A 70 -8.95 -21.66 6.81
CA ASN A 70 -8.32 -21.36 5.52
C ASN A 70 -9.35 -21.06 4.39
N LYS A 71 -10.39 -20.30 4.72
CA LYS A 71 -11.41 -19.85 3.74
C LYS A 71 -11.36 -18.35 3.56
N GLY A 72 -11.34 -17.89 2.31
CA GLY A 72 -11.30 -16.48 1.95
C GLY A 72 -9.92 -15.83 1.98
N VAL A 73 -8.85 -16.55 2.38
CA VAL A 73 -7.49 -16.00 2.47
C VAL A 73 -6.96 -15.58 1.11
N GLN A 74 -7.13 -16.44 0.08
CA GLN A 74 -6.71 -16.13 -1.30
C GLN A 74 -7.47 -14.92 -1.84
N LYS A 75 -8.78 -14.85 -1.59
CA LYS A 75 -9.61 -13.71 -2.01
C LYS A 75 -9.21 -12.39 -1.35
N LEU A 76 -8.76 -12.44 -0.10
CA LEU A 76 -8.21 -11.27 0.58
C LEU A 76 -6.88 -10.82 -0.07
N LEU A 77 -6.00 -11.76 -0.42
CA LEU A 77 -4.75 -11.44 -1.11
C LEU A 77 -5.01 -10.87 -2.52
N ASP A 78 -5.97 -11.46 -3.24
CA ASP A 78 -6.40 -10.93 -4.53
C ASP A 78 -6.93 -9.48 -4.37
N ALA A 79 -7.76 -9.22 -3.37
CA ALA A 79 -8.30 -7.89 -3.08
C ALA A 79 -7.20 -6.86 -2.73
N VAL A 80 -6.15 -7.26 -2.03
CA VAL A 80 -4.99 -6.40 -1.77
C VAL A 80 -4.31 -5.99 -3.08
N ILE A 81 -4.11 -6.95 -4.00
CA ILE A 81 -3.50 -6.67 -5.31
C ILE A 81 -4.41 -5.81 -6.19
N GLU A 82 -5.72 -6.10 -6.17
CA GLU A 82 -6.71 -5.42 -7.02
C GLU A 82 -6.99 -3.98 -6.57
N PHE A 83 -7.06 -3.72 -5.26
CA PHE A 83 -7.57 -2.44 -4.73
C PHE A 83 -6.55 -1.57 -4.02
N MET A 84 -5.46 -2.12 -3.48
CA MET A 84 -4.48 -1.30 -2.77
C MET A 84 -3.56 -0.54 -3.75
N PRO A 85 -3.24 0.74 -3.48
CA PRO A 85 -2.33 1.51 -4.33
C PRO A 85 -0.91 0.98 -4.25
N SER A 86 -0.24 0.90 -5.40
CA SER A 86 1.20 0.69 -5.48
C SER A 86 1.94 2.02 -5.27
N PRO A 87 3.26 2.01 -5.04
CA PRO A 87 4.05 3.25 -5.01
C PRO A 87 3.97 4.08 -6.29
N LEU A 88 3.62 3.46 -7.43
CA LEU A 88 3.46 4.13 -8.72
C LEU A 88 2.09 4.79 -8.90
N ASP A 89 1.09 4.35 -8.16
CA ASP A 89 -0.27 4.91 -8.20
C ASP A 89 -0.40 6.19 -7.35
N ILE A 90 0.61 6.46 -6.50
CA ILE A 90 0.61 7.62 -5.59
C ILE A 90 1.34 8.78 -6.27
N PRO A 91 0.83 10.03 -6.16
CA PRO A 91 1.50 11.19 -6.70
C PRO A 91 2.90 11.38 -6.09
N ALA A 92 3.75 12.11 -6.82
CA ALA A 92 5.11 12.44 -6.38
C ALA A 92 5.10 13.09 -5.00
N ILE A 93 6.12 12.77 -4.20
CA ILE A 93 6.28 13.40 -2.88
C ILE A 93 6.96 14.74 -3.05
N THR A 94 6.35 15.76 -2.48
CA THR A 94 6.92 17.10 -2.42
C THR A 94 7.77 17.27 -1.15
N GLY A 95 8.92 17.85 -1.29
CA GLY A 95 9.84 18.19 -0.21
C GLY A 95 10.50 19.54 -0.47
N VAL A 96 11.36 19.94 0.45
CA VAL A 96 12.13 21.20 0.31
C VAL A 96 13.61 20.85 0.31
N ASP A 97 14.37 21.42 -0.61
CA ASP A 97 15.82 21.28 -0.67
C ASP A 97 16.55 22.17 0.38
N GLU A 98 17.89 22.10 0.40
CA GLU A 98 18.71 22.91 1.32
C GLU A 98 18.56 24.43 1.07
N ASP A 99 18.16 24.84 -0.13
CA ASP A 99 17.97 26.22 -0.54
C ASP A 99 16.53 26.72 -0.31
N GLY A 100 15.62 25.85 0.15
CA GLY A 100 14.22 26.18 0.42
C GLY A 100 13.31 26.09 -0.80
N ASN A 101 13.75 25.51 -1.92
CA ASN A 101 12.92 25.32 -3.10
C ASN A 101 12.12 24.02 -2.98
N GLU A 102 10.90 24.04 -3.50
CA GLU A 102 10.08 22.82 -3.59
C GLU A 102 10.67 21.86 -4.63
N VAL A 103 10.85 20.62 -4.22
CA VAL A 103 11.38 19.53 -5.05
C VAL A 103 10.41 18.36 -5.00
N GLU A 104 10.06 17.84 -6.16
CA GLU A 104 9.25 16.63 -6.29
C GLU A 104 10.15 15.41 -6.44
N ARG A 105 9.71 14.28 -5.89
CA ARG A 105 10.36 12.97 -6.02
C ARG A 105 9.33 11.93 -6.45
N HIS A 106 9.58 11.34 -7.62
CA HIS A 106 8.79 10.24 -8.14
C HIS A 106 9.33 8.89 -7.64
N SER A 107 8.47 7.90 -7.59
CA SER A 107 8.87 6.53 -7.25
C SER A 107 9.63 5.89 -8.44
N SER A 108 10.93 6.22 -8.54
CA SER A 108 11.84 5.72 -9.58
C SER A 108 13.20 5.43 -8.95
N ASP A 109 13.87 4.39 -9.46
CA ASP A 109 15.21 4.00 -9.02
C ASP A 109 16.31 4.95 -9.55
N ASP A 110 16.04 5.67 -10.63
CA ASP A 110 16.98 6.60 -11.29
C ASP A 110 17.02 7.97 -10.63
N GLU A 111 16.07 8.28 -9.76
CA GLU A 111 16.05 9.56 -9.04
C GLU A 111 17.02 9.58 -7.85
N PRO A 112 17.36 10.76 -7.33
CA PRO A 112 18.12 10.89 -6.09
C PRO A 112 17.43 10.17 -4.93
N PHE A 113 18.24 9.50 -4.10
CA PHE A 113 17.71 8.73 -2.98
C PHE A 113 16.98 9.61 -1.97
N SER A 114 15.76 9.26 -1.66
CA SER A 114 14.98 9.81 -0.55
C SER A 114 14.25 8.72 0.22
N ALA A 115 14.29 8.80 1.55
CA ALA A 115 13.64 7.83 2.43
C ALA A 115 13.19 8.48 3.72
N LEU A 116 12.16 7.92 4.34
CA LEU A 116 11.65 8.32 5.65
C LEU A 116 11.84 7.20 6.66
N VAL A 117 12.51 7.50 7.77
CA VAL A 117 12.55 6.62 8.93
C VAL A 117 11.27 6.82 9.74
N PHE A 118 10.43 5.80 9.81
CA PHE A 118 9.12 5.89 10.45
C PHE A 118 9.02 5.13 11.78
N LYS A 119 9.98 4.25 12.07
CA LYS A 119 9.98 3.44 13.30
C LYS A 119 11.37 3.07 13.74
N ILE A 120 11.63 3.14 15.05
CA ILE A 120 12.85 2.67 15.68
C ILE A 120 12.49 1.58 16.69
N MET A 121 13.16 0.44 16.58
CA MET A 121 13.03 -0.67 17.53
C MET A 121 14.39 -1.01 18.13
N THR A 122 14.39 -1.49 19.37
CA THR A 122 15.57 -2.08 19.99
C THR A 122 15.50 -3.58 19.92
N ASP A 123 16.51 -4.18 19.32
CA ASP A 123 16.67 -5.62 19.23
C ASP A 123 17.79 -6.07 20.17
N PRO A 124 17.60 -7.14 20.97
CA PRO A 124 18.62 -7.58 21.94
C PRO A 124 19.96 -7.99 21.32
N PHE A 125 19.97 -8.42 20.04
CA PHE A 125 21.15 -8.98 19.38
C PHE A 125 21.86 -7.98 18.45
N VAL A 126 21.09 -7.12 17.78
CA VAL A 126 21.65 -6.18 16.77
C VAL A 126 21.59 -4.72 17.22
N GLY A 127 20.97 -4.45 18.35
CA GLY A 127 20.83 -3.10 18.89
C GLY A 127 19.67 -2.33 18.23
N LYS A 128 19.87 -1.07 17.92
CA LYS A 128 18.82 -0.23 17.34
C LYS A 128 18.61 -0.55 15.85
N LEU A 129 17.37 -0.84 15.50
CA LEU A 129 16.87 -1.03 14.14
C LEU A 129 16.03 0.18 13.76
N ALA A 130 16.41 0.89 12.70
CA ALA A 130 15.64 1.97 12.12
C ALA A 130 14.92 1.46 10.88
N TYR A 131 13.60 1.39 10.94
CA TYR A 131 12.75 1.03 9.80
C TYR A 131 12.52 2.26 8.94
N PHE A 132 12.76 2.12 7.66
CA PHE A 132 12.59 3.20 6.69
C PHE A 132 11.87 2.71 5.43
N ARG A 133 11.17 3.64 4.78
CA ARG A 133 10.60 3.46 3.45
C ARG A 133 11.38 4.31 2.46
N VAL A 134 11.75 3.69 1.35
CA VAL A 134 12.37 4.39 0.22
C VAL A 134 11.26 4.97 -0.65
N TYR A 135 11.34 6.25 -0.93
CA TYR A 135 10.39 6.95 -1.80
C TYR A 135 10.94 7.16 -3.20
N SER A 136 12.23 7.39 -3.34
CA SER A 136 12.90 7.53 -4.63
C SER A 136 14.34 7.06 -4.56
N GLY A 137 14.88 6.69 -5.70
CA GLY A 137 16.26 6.26 -5.85
C GLY A 137 16.58 4.92 -5.21
N THR A 138 17.86 4.61 -5.15
CA THR A 138 18.40 3.37 -4.60
C THR A 138 19.50 3.63 -3.58
N MET A 139 19.67 2.73 -2.62
CA MET A 139 20.73 2.84 -1.61
C MET A 139 21.43 1.49 -1.39
N ASN A 140 22.76 1.51 -1.40
CA ASN A 140 23.56 0.33 -1.10
C ASN A 140 23.91 0.26 0.39
N SER A 141 24.05 -0.95 0.89
CA SER A 141 24.60 -1.20 2.24
C SER A 141 26.00 -0.60 2.36
N GLY A 142 26.28 0.04 3.50
CA GLY A 142 27.57 0.71 3.75
C GLY A 142 27.74 2.10 3.13
N SER A 143 26.77 2.60 2.37
CA SER A 143 26.79 3.94 1.77
C SER A 143 26.55 5.06 2.79
N TYR A 144 26.72 6.30 2.36
CA TYR A 144 26.47 7.49 3.18
C TYR A 144 25.18 8.17 2.71
N VAL A 145 24.37 8.60 3.67
CA VAL A 145 23.15 9.40 3.44
C VAL A 145 23.22 10.69 4.26
N LEU A 146 22.52 11.71 3.78
CA LEU A 146 22.32 12.93 4.54
C LEU A 146 21.13 12.75 5.48
N ASN A 147 21.34 12.95 6.78
CA ASN A 147 20.28 13.08 7.74
C ASN A 147 19.80 14.54 7.72
N ALA A 148 18.69 14.80 7.04
CA ALA A 148 18.15 16.15 6.88
C ALA A 148 17.77 16.81 8.21
N THR A 149 17.32 16.04 9.21
CA THR A 149 16.97 16.58 10.53
C THR A 149 18.19 17.10 11.31
N LYS A 150 19.37 16.51 11.11
CA LYS A 150 20.61 16.86 11.81
C LYS A 150 21.63 17.54 10.91
N GLU A 151 21.35 17.64 9.62
CA GLU A 151 22.25 18.19 8.59
C GLU A 151 23.64 17.51 8.61
N LYS A 152 23.66 16.20 8.84
CA LYS A 152 24.92 15.43 8.95
C LYS A 152 24.89 14.22 8.04
N LYS A 153 26.04 13.93 7.43
CA LYS A 153 26.26 12.69 6.71
C LYS A 153 26.41 11.53 7.69
N GLU A 154 25.58 10.53 7.52
CA GLU A 154 25.59 9.31 8.33
C GLU A 154 25.86 8.10 7.46
N ARG A 155 26.65 7.16 7.99
CA ARG A 155 26.88 5.90 7.29
C ARG A 155 25.79 4.91 7.63
N VAL A 156 25.10 4.43 6.61
CA VAL A 156 24.17 3.30 6.72
C VAL A 156 24.98 2.04 6.90
N GLY A 157 24.74 1.30 7.97
CA GLY A 157 25.39 0.01 8.20
C GLY A 157 24.82 -1.08 7.29
N ARG A 158 24.44 -2.21 7.90
CA ARG A 158 23.75 -3.28 7.18
C ARG A 158 22.29 -2.92 6.99
N ILE A 159 21.76 -3.31 5.84
CA ILE A 159 20.34 -3.20 5.52
C ILE A 159 19.72 -4.59 5.68
N LEU A 160 18.55 -4.66 6.29
CA LEU A 160 17.85 -5.89 6.56
C LEU A 160 16.44 -5.83 6.02
N GLN A 161 16.03 -6.90 5.35
CA GLN A 161 14.62 -7.20 5.14
C GLN A 161 14.10 -8.01 6.33
N MET A 162 12.99 -7.56 6.88
CA MET A 162 12.41 -8.16 8.07
C MET A 162 11.16 -8.97 7.71
N HIS A 163 11.18 -10.26 8.01
CA HIS A 163 10.04 -11.17 7.87
C HIS A 163 9.66 -11.69 9.25
N ALA A 164 8.79 -10.98 9.95
CA ALA A 164 8.48 -11.25 11.36
C ALA A 164 9.76 -11.27 12.21
N ASN A 165 10.19 -12.44 12.70
CA ASN A 165 11.41 -12.61 13.48
C ASN A 165 12.64 -13.03 12.65
N LYS A 166 12.47 -13.25 11.34
CA LYS A 166 13.57 -13.59 10.44
C LYS A 166 14.17 -12.31 9.85
N ARG A 167 15.48 -12.33 9.66
CA ARG A 167 16.27 -11.21 9.12
C ARG A 167 17.03 -11.73 7.92
N GLU A 168 16.95 -10.99 6.84
CA GLU A 168 17.70 -11.26 5.62
C GLU A 168 18.53 -10.01 5.29
N GLU A 169 19.83 -10.17 5.06
CA GLU A 169 20.69 -9.05 4.70
C GLU A 169 20.50 -8.69 3.24
N LEU A 170 20.31 -7.41 2.98
CA LEU A 170 20.19 -6.84 1.65
C LEU A 170 21.43 -6.02 1.32
N ASP A 171 21.95 -6.21 0.11
CA ASP A 171 23.05 -5.39 -0.41
C ASP A 171 22.55 -4.02 -0.90
N LYS A 172 21.33 -3.96 -1.39
CA LYS A 172 20.72 -2.79 -2.01
C LYS A 172 19.21 -2.75 -1.75
N VAL A 173 18.67 -1.55 -1.63
CA VAL A 173 17.22 -1.27 -1.62
C VAL A 173 16.84 -0.36 -2.75
N TYR A 174 15.58 -0.48 -3.18
CA TYR A 174 15.02 0.18 -4.34
C TYR A 174 13.85 1.08 -3.94
N SER A 175 13.40 1.92 -4.87
CA SER A 175 12.23 2.78 -4.70
C SER A 175 10.99 1.95 -4.35
N GLY A 176 10.25 2.35 -3.32
CA GLY A 176 9.07 1.65 -2.80
C GLY A 176 9.35 0.61 -1.72
N ASP A 177 10.61 0.21 -1.51
CA ASP A 177 10.98 -0.78 -0.50
C ASP A 177 10.79 -0.27 0.92
N ILE A 178 10.48 -1.22 1.81
CA ILE A 178 10.53 -1.03 3.27
C ILE A 178 11.60 -1.96 3.83
N ALA A 179 12.59 -1.37 4.47
CA ALA A 179 13.71 -2.10 5.06
C ALA A 179 14.07 -1.57 6.46
N ALA A 180 14.98 -2.25 7.13
CA ALA A 180 15.54 -1.80 8.39
C ALA A 180 17.05 -1.63 8.28
N ALA A 181 17.58 -0.55 8.83
CA ALA A 181 19.01 -0.32 8.89
C ALA A 181 19.53 -0.43 10.32
N ILE A 182 20.75 -0.97 10.45
CA ILE A 182 21.47 -1.08 11.70
C ILE A 182 22.53 0.04 11.74
N ARG A 183 22.76 0.60 12.93
CA ARG A 183 23.81 1.60 13.20
C ARG A 183 23.62 2.97 12.57
N PHE A 184 22.41 3.48 12.51
CA PHE A 184 22.27 4.94 12.51
C PHE A 184 22.76 5.47 13.86
N LYS A 185 23.72 6.38 13.86
CA LYS A 185 24.09 7.12 15.07
C LYS A 185 23.09 8.27 15.23
N TYR A 186 22.17 8.10 16.15
CA TYR A 186 21.26 9.16 16.59
C TYR A 186 21.97 10.14 17.53
#